data_e4e407e4426fe3587ccbde1a648fea63
#
_entry.id   e4e407e4426fe3587ccbde1a648fea63
#
_cell.length_a   1.000
_cell.length_b   1.000
_cell.length_c   1.000
_cell.angle_alpha   90.00
_cell.angle_beta   90.00
_cell.angle_gamma   90.00
#
_symmetry.space_group_name_H-M   'P 1'
#
loop_
_entity.id
_entity.type
_entity.pdbx_description
1 polymer ?
#
loop_
_entity_poly.entity_id
_entity_poly.type
_entity_poly.pdbx_seq_one_letter_code
_entity_poly.pdbx_strand_id
1 'polypeptide(L)'
;MTHKPLWIWLLFSGAVGCLLFLGVAGTLSHAVLAADKADSTGAPGWDRQAAERYLDNREVWWQGWDRTQKDHGTYCISCHTQATYGLARPILRQELGEPAPAGAERAMLDSIEKRVRIWKEVEPFYLDAKYGAGKEIESRNAESVMNALILSSYDQHLGHMSETTRTAFDNAWALQSKDGPTAGAWVWQNFHYTPWESPESEYHGAALMAVAVGAAPDKYRDDPRIAANLAALRGYLKSHYDAQPVLNKVIALWASVRIPSLLTPEQTARLLDDLKSKQHADGGWSLTDLGTWERVDNTPLETRSDGYATGLTVLVLEENKVKDGGVKRGVDWLLANQDKTTGAWPAWSLNKNRDPKSNVGLFMSDAATSYAVLALDERK
;
A
#
# COMPACT_ATOMS: atom_id res chain seq x y z
N MET A 1 -55.91 -19.27 34.71
CA MET A 1 -55.93 -18.59 36.04
C MET A 1 -54.97 -17.39 35.90
N THR A 2 -55.52 -16.19 35.51
CA THR A 2 -55.91 -15.09 36.35
C THR A 2 -54.73 -14.57 37.17
N HIS A 3 -54.25 -13.32 37.10
CA HIS A 3 -54.91 -12.00 37.10
C HIS A 3 -53.94 -10.88 36.64
N LYS A 4 -54.49 -9.90 35.89
CA LYS A 4 -54.03 -8.49 35.89
C LYS A 4 -54.78 -7.76 37.04
N PRO A 5 -54.35 -6.59 37.48
CA PRO A 5 -54.97 -5.31 37.12
C PRO A 5 -53.92 -4.17 36.96
N LEU A 6 -54.05 -3.21 36.14
CA LEU A 6 -54.91 -2.05 35.82
C LEU A 6 -55.07 -0.98 36.95
N TRP A 7 -55.02 0.27 36.46
CA TRP A 7 -55.47 1.56 37.02
C TRP A 7 -54.31 2.46 37.55
N ILE A 8 -54.22 3.81 37.40
CA ILE A 8 -55.22 4.86 37.16
C ILE A 8 -54.50 6.16 36.66
N TRP A 9 -55.23 6.93 35.88
CA TRP A 9 -55.03 8.30 35.43
C TRP A 9 -54.99 9.34 36.56
N LEU A 10 -54.29 10.48 36.32
CA LEU A 10 -54.79 11.79 36.78
C LEU A 10 -54.33 12.93 35.86
N LEU A 11 -55.33 13.57 35.27
CA LEU A 11 -55.29 14.85 34.57
C LEU A 11 -55.33 15.97 35.60
N PHE A 12 -54.62 17.07 35.38
CA PHE A 12 -55.04 18.40 35.85
C PHE A 12 -54.75 19.45 34.79
N SER A 13 -55.84 20.10 34.43
CA SER A 13 -55.95 21.28 33.59
C SER A 13 -55.71 22.53 34.42
N GLY A 14 -55.18 23.58 33.87
CA GLY A 14 -55.21 24.93 34.46
C GLY A 14 -54.77 25.95 33.39
N ALA A 15 -55.73 26.73 33.00
CA ALA A 15 -55.66 27.70 31.91
C ALA A 15 -55.29 29.13 32.39
N VAL A 16 -54.96 29.98 31.42
CA VAL A 16 -55.14 31.41 31.26
C VAL A 16 -54.01 32.35 31.71
N GLY A 17 -53.59 33.15 30.76
CA GLY A 17 -52.83 34.39 30.94
C GLY A 17 -52.23 34.94 29.66
N CYS A 18 -53.02 35.61 28.83
CA CYS A 18 -52.53 36.44 27.69
C CYS A 18 -51.70 37.63 28.19
N LEU A 19 -50.57 37.87 27.52
CA LEU A 19 -50.07 39.24 27.30
C LEU A 19 -49.22 39.25 25.99
N LEU A 20 -49.71 40.02 25.05
CA LEU A 20 -49.09 40.37 23.77
C LEU A 20 -47.91 41.32 24.02
N PHE A 21 -46.74 40.96 23.53
CA PHE A 21 -45.71 41.94 23.20
C PHE A 21 -45.17 41.61 21.78
N LEU A 22 -45.45 42.51 20.84
CA LEU A 22 -44.88 42.61 19.55
C LEU A 22 -43.41 43.02 19.70
N GLY A 23 -42.50 42.15 19.42
CA GLY A 23 -41.07 42.43 19.26
C GLY A 23 -40.58 41.79 17.97
N VAL A 24 -40.36 42.61 16.94
CA VAL A 24 -39.69 42.24 15.70
C VAL A 24 -38.22 41.94 16.04
N ALA A 25 -37.83 40.68 16.06
CA ALA A 25 -36.44 40.28 16.10
C ALA A 25 -36.12 39.51 14.84
N GLY A 26 -35.41 40.18 13.95
CA GLY A 26 -34.87 39.55 12.73
C GLY A 26 -33.93 38.40 13.09
N THR A 27 -34.28 37.20 12.65
CA THR A 27 -33.40 36.04 12.68
C THR A 27 -32.33 36.21 11.60
N LEU A 28 -31.14 36.65 11.99
CA LEU A 28 -29.94 36.50 11.18
C LEU A 28 -29.58 35.02 11.17
N SER A 29 -30.05 34.34 10.14
CA SER A 29 -29.50 33.00 9.78
C SER A 29 -28.05 33.18 9.36
N HIS A 30 -27.13 32.86 10.24
CA HIS A 30 -25.75 32.64 9.86
C HIS A 30 -25.68 31.32 9.07
N ALA A 31 -25.87 31.41 7.75
CA ALA A 31 -25.39 30.40 6.86
C ALA A 31 -23.87 30.45 6.96
N VAL A 32 -23.30 29.50 7.68
CA VAL A 32 -21.86 29.19 7.58
C VAL A 32 -21.66 28.60 6.20
N LEU A 33 -21.35 29.46 5.23
CA LEU A 33 -20.74 29.04 3.97
C LEU A 33 -19.39 28.48 4.36
N ALA A 34 -19.27 27.15 4.38
CA ALA A 34 -17.99 26.48 4.21
C ALA A 34 -17.46 26.97 2.86
N ALA A 35 -16.58 27.95 2.91
CA ALA A 35 -15.81 28.35 1.75
C ALA A 35 -14.89 27.17 1.43
N ASP A 36 -15.22 26.42 0.39
CA ASP A 36 -14.24 25.65 -0.34
C ASP A 36 -13.04 26.59 -0.60
N LYS A 37 -11.94 26.35 0.08
CA LYS A 37 -10.66 26.92 -0.31
C LYS A 37 -10.29 26.24 -1.62
N ALA A 38 -10.79 26.77 -2.72
CA ALA A 38 -10.20 26.52 -4.01
C ALA A 38 -8.77 27.04 -3.92
N ASP A 39 -7.82 26.12 -3.94
CA ASP A 39 -6.40 26.41 -4.01
C ASP A 39 -6.14 27.14 -5.32
N SER A 40 -5.96 28.48 -5.24
CA SER A 40 -5.80 29.37 -6.37
C SER A 40 -4.32 29.58 -6.72
N THR A 41 -3.52 28.51 -6.70
CA THR A 41 -2.18 28.51 -7.27
C THR A 41 -2.21 27.66 -8.52
N GLY A 42 -2.13 28.28 -9.68
CA GLY A 42 -2.36 27.72 -11.02
C GLY A 42 -1.41 26.63 -11.54
N ALA A 43 -1.00 25.70 -10.70
CA ALA A 43 -0.45 24.40 -11.10
C ALA A 43 -1.58 23.35 -11.02
N PRO A 44 -1.72 22.48 -12.01
CA PRO A 44 -2.71 21.41 -11.94
C PRO A 44 -2.38 20.48 -10.77
N GLY A 45 -3.09 20.64 -9.67
CA GLY A 45 -3.02 19.73 -8.53
C GLY A 45 -3.74 18.42 -8.85
N TRP A 46 -3.35 17.32 -8.18
CA TRP A 46 -4.12 16.07 -8.20
C TRP A 46 -5.22 16.10 -7.12
N ASP A 47 -6.27 15.31 -7.33
CA ASP A 47 -7.39 15.20 -6.40
C ASP A 47 -7.10 14.12 -5.33
N ARG A 48 -6.63 14.56 -4.16
CA ARG A 48 -6.30 13.72 -3.01
C ARG A 48 -7.52 12.97 -2.47
N GLN A 49 -8.67 13.66 -2.39
CA GLN A 49 -9.90 13.05 -1.91
C GLN A 49 -10.44 11.99 -2.87
N ALA A 50 -10.29 12.19 -4.18
CA ALA A 50 -10.69 11.18 -5.14
C ALA A 50 -9.78 9.94 -5.06
N ALA A 51 -8.46 10.12 -4.90
CA ALA A 51 -7.54 9.02 -4.71
C ALA A 51 -7.82 8.25 -3.40
N GLU A 52 -8.11 8.95 -2.30
CA GLU A 52 -8.52 8.34 -1.04
C GLU A 52 -9.79 7.50 -1.22
N ARG A 53 -10.85 8.10 -1.77
CA ARG A 53 -12.11 7.36 -2.00
C ARG A 53 -11.91 6.13 -2.88
N TYR A 54 -11.07 6.23 -3.91
CA TYR A 54 -10.75 5.07 -4.75
C TYR A 54 -10.08 3.98 -3.91
N LEU A 55 -9.01 4.29 -3.22
CA LEU A 55 -8.24 3.33 -2.45
C LEU A 55 -9.05 2.71 -1.31
N ASP A 56 -9.81 3.51 -0.56
CA ASP A 56 -10.67 3.04 0.52
C ASP A 56 -11.78 2.12 0.00
N ASN A 57 -12.40 2.43 -1.15
CA ASN A 57 -13.39 1.55 -1.78
C ASN A 57 -12.78 0.22 -2.24
N ARG A 58 -11.54 0.24 -2.75
CA ARG A 58 -10.82 -0.98 -3.13
C ARG A 58 -10.50 -1.84 -1.92
N GLU A 59 -10.10 -1.21 -0.81
CA GLU A 59 -9.84 -1.90 0.45
C GLU A 59 -11.14 -2.49 1.05
N VAL A 60 -12.24 -1.75 1.07
CA VAL A 60 -13.55 -2.26 1.51
C VAL A 60 -13.98 -3.47 0.70
N TRP A 61 -13.81 -3.38 -0.64
CA TRP A 61 -14.13 -4.52 -1.50
C TRP A 61 -13.27 -5.74 -1.17
N TRP A 62 -11.95 -5.56 -0.96
CA TRP A 62 -11.05 -6.65 -0.62
C TRP A 62 -11.44 -7.29 0.71
N GLN A 63 -11.72 -6.49 1.72
CA GLN A 63 -12.16 -6.94 3.05
C GLN A 63 -13.47 -7.73 3.00
N GLY A 64 -14.36 -7.39 2.07
CA GLY A 64 -15.65 -8.06 1.89
C GLY A 64 -15.65 -9.22 0.90
N TRP A 65 -14.55 -9.49 0.21
CA TRP A 65 -14.52 -10.54 -0.80
C TRP A 65 -14.32 -11.93 -0.17
N ASP A 66 -15.23 -12.87 -0.41
CA ASP A 66 -15.23 -14.22 0.20
C ASP A 66 -13.91 -14.96 0.03
N ARG A 67 -13.18 -14.74 -1.09
CA ARG A 67 -11.90 -15.42 -1.34
C ARG A 67 -10.77 -14.93 -0.44
N THR A 68 -10.88 -13.75 0.12
CA THR A 68 -9.89 -13.16 1.00
C THR A 68 -10.09 -13.54 2.45
N GLN A 69 -11.31 -13.98 2.82
CA GLN A 69 -11.64 -14.34 4.18
C GLN A 69 -10.78 -15.50 4.68
N LYS A 70 -10.30 -15.34 5.91
CA LYS A 70 -9.46 -16.31 6.60
C LYS A 70 -10.05 -16.61 7.98
N ASP A 71 -9.45 -17.57 8.66
CA ASP A 71 -9.83 -17.95 10.01
C ASP A 71 -9.76 -16.78 11.01
N HIS A 72 -10.36 -16.96 12.17
CA HIS A 72 -10.40 -15.97 13.25
C HIS A 72 -11.01 -14.62 12.84
N GLY A 73 -11.80 -14.55 11.75
CA GLY A 73 -12.38 -13.31 11.25
C GLY A 73 -11.32 -12.32 10.77
N THR A 74 -10.30 -12.83 10.11
CA THR A 74 -9.25 -12.06 9.42
C THR A 74 -9.36 -12.24 7.92
N TYR A 75 -8.52 -11.57 7.14
CA TYR A 75 -8.45 -11.75 5.70
C TYR A 75 -6.99 -11.68 5.23
N CYS A 76 -6.74 -12.22 4.03
CA CYS A 76 -5.38 -12.22 3.49
C CYS A 76 -4.95 -10.84 3.03
N ILE A 77 -3.65 -10.57 3.14
CA ILE A 77 -2.99 -9.39 2.58
C ILE A 77 -2.56 -9.68 1.15
N SER A 78 -2.82 -8.75 0.25
CA SER A 78 -2.34 -8.80 -1.13
C SER A 78 -1.18 -7.86 -1.38
N CYS A 79 -0.27 -8.24 -2.30
CA CYS A 79 0.83 -7.39 -2.72
C CYS A 79 0.36 -6.16 -3.52
N HIS A 80 -0.81 -6.24 -4.17
CA HIS A 80 -1.31 -5.21 -5.09
C HIS A 80 -2.28 -4.20 -4.45
N THR A 81 -3.26 -4.65 -3.67
CA THR A 81 -4.29 -3.76 -3.09
C THR A 81 -3.88 -3.32 -1.70
N GLN A 82 -3.62 -4.25 -0.77
CA GLN A 82 -3.45 -3.90 0.63
C GLN A 82 -2.04 -3.48 1.03
N ALA A 83 -0.99 -4.16 0.53
CA ALA A 83 0.37 -3.78 0.89
C ALA A 83 0.67 -2.35 0.43
N THR A 84 0.31 -2.01 -0.79
CA THR A 84 0.52 -0.67 -1.34
C THR A 84 -0.42 0.37 -0.72
N TYR A 85 -1.69 0.02 -0.45
CA TYR A 85 -2.62 0.84 0.31
C TYR A 85 -2.07 1.20 1.69
N GLY A 86 -1.54 0.21 2.43
CA GLY A 86 -0.95 0.43 3.74
C GLY A 86 0.25 1.37 3.75
N LEU A 87 0.94 1.53 2.61
CA LEU A 87 2.01 2.51 2.46
C LEU A 87 1.47 3.92 2.13
N ALA A 88 0.43 4.01 1.28
CA ALA A 88 -0.07 5.28 0.76
C ALA A 88 -1.10 5.94 1.69
N ARG A 89 -1.95 5.16 2.36
CA ARG A 89 -3.08 5.69 3.15
C ARG A 89 -2.67 6.60 4.32
N PRO A 90 -1.59 6.29 5.07
CA PRO A 90 -1.11 7.21 6.11
C PRO A 90 -0.74 8.59 5.58
N ILE A 91 -0.22 8.67 4.36
CA ILE A 91 0.12 9.95 3.70
C ILE A 91 -1.14 10.72 3.36
N LEU A 92 -2.09 10.10 2.68
CA LEU A 92 -3.39 10.72 2.36
C LEU A 92 -4.10 11.21 3.62
N ARG A 93 -4.13 10.39 4.66
CA ARG A 93 -4.73 10.75 5.96
C ARG A 93 -4.11 12.03 6.54
N GLN A 94 -2.80 12.15 6.49
CA GLN A 94 -2.11 13.34 6.99
C GLN A 94 -2.37 14.56 6.10
N GLU A 95 -2.33 14.41 4.78
CA GLU A 95 -2.60 15.50 3.83
C GLU A 95 -4.06 16.00 3.88
N LEU A 96 -4.99 15.10 4.17
CA LEU A 96 -6.40 15.42 4.33
C LEU A 96 -6.77 15.88 5.75
N GLY A 97 -5.80 15.89 6.69
CA GLY A 97 -5.99 16.34 8.05
C GLY A 97 -6.82 15.39 8.93
N GLU A 98 -6.88 14.13 8.60
CA GLU A 98 -7.56 13.11 9.37
C GLU A 98 -6.74 12.73 10.63
N PRO A 99 -7.36 12.69 11.83
CA PRO A 99 -6.61 12.58 13.08
C PRO A 99 -6.06 11.19 13.37
N ALA A 100 -6.67 10.12 12.82
CA ALA A 100 -6.30 8.74 13.11
C ALA A 100 -6.84 7.79 12.03
N PRO A 101 -6.28 6.57 11.91
CA PRO A 101 -6.83 5.53 11.04
C PRO A 101 -8.30 5.24 11.39
N ALA A 102 -9.16 5.24 10.38
CA ALA A 102 -10.60 4.98 10.50
C ALA A 102 -11.10 4.11 9.35
N GLY A 103 -12.35 3.65 9.41
CA GLY A 103 -12.98 2.90 8.33
C GLY A 103 -12.15 1.71 7.83
N ALA A 104 -11.92 1.64 6.52
CA ALA A 104 -11.18 0.58 5.87
C ALA A 104 -9.73 0.47 6.34
N GLU A 105 -9.07 1.62 6.56
CA GLU A 105 -7.69 1.68 7.08
C GLU A 105 -7.59 1.03 8.47
N ARG A 106 -8.49 1.37 9.40
CA ARG A 106 -8.48 0.77 10.75
C ARG A 106 -8.79 -0.73 10.70
N ALA A 107 -9.76 -1.14 9.89
CA ALA A 107 -10.11 -2.55 9.75
C ALA A 107 -8.94 -3.40 9.19
N MET A 108 -8.18 -2.85 8.22
CA MET A 108 -6.96 -3.50 7.72
C MET A 108 -5.94 -3.67 8.85
N LEU A 109 -5.66 -2.62 9.59
CA LEU A 109 -4.70 -2.68 10.70
C LEU A 109 -5.14 -3.66 11.79
N ASP A 110 -6.43 -3.66 12.16
CA ASP A 110 -6.97 -4.60 13.16
C ASP A 110 -6.77 -6.06 12.74
N SER A 111 -6.99 -6.37 11.46
CA SER A 111 -6.76 -7.71 10.91
C SER A 111 -5.29 -8.10 10.96
N ILE A 112 -4.40 -7.22 10.52
CA ILE A 112 -2.95 -7.45 10.53
C ILE A 112 -2.43 -7.62 11.96
N GLU A 113 -2.74 -6.69 12.85
CA GLU A 113 -2.31 -6.72 14.24
C GLU A 113 -2.82 -7.98 14.95
N LYS A 114 -4.07 -8.40 14.66
CA LYS A 114 -4.64 -9.64 15.19
C LYS A 114 -3.81 -10.84 14.73
N ARG A 115 -3.56 -10.98 13.41
CA ARG A 115 -2.79 -12.09 12.85
C ARG A 115 -1.35 -12.13 13.40
N VAL A 116 -0.73 -10.98 13.57
CA VAL A 116 0.61 -10.89 14.18
C VAL A 116 0.60 -11.40 15.62
N ARG A 117 -0.39 -11.02 16.43
CA ARG A 117 -0.48 -11.44 17.85
C ARG A 117 -0.77 -12.93 18.01
N ILE A 118 -1.65 -13.50 17.18
CA ILE A 118 -2.00 -14.92 17.24
C ILE A 118 -1.32 -15.74 16.12
N TRP A 119 -0.10 -15.34 15.74
CA TRP A 119 0.66 -15.86 14.61
C TRP A 119 0.73 -17.39 14.52
N LYS A 120 0.82 -18.06 15.66
CA LYS A 120 0.91 -19.53 15.74
C LYS A 120 -0.45 -20.23 15.65
N GLU A 121 -1.54 -19.49 15.79
CA GLU A 121 -2.90 -20.01 15.87
C GLU A 121 -3.63 -19.84 14.54
N VAL A 122 -3.32 -18.76 13.80
CA VAL A 122 -3.94 -18.50 12.48
C VAL A 122 -3.40 -19.43 11.41
N GLU A 123 -4.28 -19.84 10.49
CA GLU A 123 -3.89 -20.60 9.30
C GLU A 123 -3.12 -19.72 8.30
N PRO A 124 -2.19 -20.30 7.51
CA PRO A 124 -1.62 -19.64 6.33
C PRO A 124 -2.70 -19.20 5.35
N PHE A 125 -2.43 -18.18 4.53
CA PHE A 125 -3.40 -17.69 3.54
C PHE A 125 -3.78 -18.75 2.52
N TYR A 126 -2.87 -19.64 2.16
CA TYR A 126 -3.07 -20.72 1.21
C TYR A 126 -2.65 -22.05 1.83
N LEU A 127 -3.60 -22.99 1.95
CA LEU A 127 -3.37 -24.32 2.48
C LEU A 127 -2.89 -25.27 1.38
N ASP A 128 -1.90 -26.10 1.66
CA ASP A 128 -1.35 -27.09 0.71
C ASP A 128 -2.42 -28.05 0.19
N ALA A 129 -3.34 -28.48 1.04
CA ALA A 129 -4.43 -29.37 0.67
C ALA A 129 -5.34 -28.79 -0.44
N LYS A 130 -5.43 -27.47 -0.54
CA LYS A 130 -6.30 -26.77 -1.51
C LYS A 130 -5.56 -26.23 -2.71
N TYR A 131 -4.33 -25.79 -2.52
CA TYR A 131 -3.58 -25.01 -3.52
C TYR A 131 -2.32 -25.71 -4.03
N GLY A 132 -1.94 -26.85 -3.43
CA GLY A 132 -0.78 -27.62 -3.80
C GLY A 132 0.40 -27.44 -2.82
N ALA A 133 1.31 -28.40 -2.84
CA ALA A 133 2.43 -28.46 -1.91
C ALA A 133 3.29 -27.19 -1.93
N GLY A 134 3.70 -26.74 -0.74
CA GLY A 134 4.54 -25.56 -0.52
C GLY A 134 3.77 -24.25 -0.38
N LYS A 135 2.46 -24.20 -0.64
CA LYS A 135 1.69 -22.96 -0.60
C LYS A 135 1.49 -22.42 0.82
N GLU A 136 1.45 -23.29 1.82
CA GLU A 136 1.44 -22.88 3.23
C GLU A 136 2.72 -22.13 3.61
N ILE A 137 3.88 -22.65 3.23
CA ILE A 137 5.17 -22.01 3.47
C ILE A 137 5.27 -20.70 2.70
N GLU A 138 5.00 -20.71 1.40
CA GLU A 138 5.03 -19.54 0.53
C GLU A 138 4.15 -18.40 1.11
N SER A 139 2.90 -18.72 1.46
CA SER A 139 1.97 -17.69 1.95
C SER A 139 2.33 -17.18 3.34
N ARG A 140 2.83 -18.06 4.22
CA ARG A 140 3.26 -17.65 5.57
C ARG A 140 4.48 -16.72 5.51
N ASN A 141 5.42 -17.01 4.63
CA ASN A 141 6.60 -16.17 4.42
C ASN A 141 6.21 -14.80 3.85
N ALA A 142 5.40 -14.77 2.78
CA ALA A 142 4.94 -13.52 2.18
C ALA A 142 4.13 -12.66 3.17
N GLU A 143 3.20 -13.27 3.93
CA GLU A 143 2.44 -12.60 4.98
C GLU A 143 3.35 -11.93 6.00
N SER A 144 4.38 -12.62 6.48
CA SER A 144 5.28 -12.10 7.51
C SER A 144 5.99 -10.82 7.06
N VAL A 145 6.46 -10.81 5.81
CA VAL A 145 7.13 -9.63 5.22
C VAL A 145 6.14 -8.48 5.01
N MET A 146 4.93 -8.76 4.50
CA MET A 146 3.91 -7.73 4.29
C MET A 146 3.42 -7.13 5.60
N ASN A 147 3.25 -7.94 6.66
CA ASN A 147 2.91 -7.44 7.99
C ASN A 147 3.99 -6.47 8.51
N ALA A 148 5.28 -6.85 8.41
CA ALA A 148 6.38 -6.00 8.83
C ALA A 148 6.44 -4.71 8.01
N LEU A 149 6.23 -4.77 6.69
CA LEU A 149 6.22 -3.62 5.80
C LEU A 149 5.14 -2.61 6.16
N ILE A 150 3.89 -3.06 6.27
CA ILE A 150 2.76 -2.18 6.56
C ILE A 150 2.91 -1.56 7.95
N LEU A 151 3.13 -2.38 8.99
CA LEU A 151 3.21 -1.88 10.35
C LEU A 151 4.40 -0.95 10.58
N SER A 152 5.57 -1.24 9.98
CA SER A 152 6.73 -0.34 10.08
C SER A 152 6.51 1.00 9.38
N SER A 153 5.75 1.02 8.26
CA SER A 153 5.36 2.25 7.60
C SER A 153 4.47 3.12 8.49
N TYR A 154 3.49 2.52 9.18
CA TYR A 154 2.65 3.25 10.14
C TYR A 154 3.47 3.78 11.32
N ASP A 155 4.33 2.96 11.90
CA ASP A 155 5.20 3.36 13.02
C ASP A 155 6.19 4.45 12.62
N GLN A 156 6.65 4.49 11.37
CA GLN A 156 7.46 5.58 10.84
C GLN A 156 6.76 6.94 10.98
N HIS A 157 5.46 6.99 10.68
CA HIS A 157 4.66 8.21 10.84
C HIS A 157 4.39 8.56 12.31
N LEU A 158 4.41 7.57 13.21
CA LEU A 158 4.29 7.78 14.66
C LEU A 158 5.62 8.16 15.32
N GLY A 159 6.75 7.91 14.66
CA GLY A 159 8.10 8.20 15.15
C GLY A 159 8.60 7.25 16.23
N HIS A 160 7.91 6.16 16.52
CA HIS A 160 8.33 5.11 17.46
C HIS A 160 7.81 3.74 17.02
N MET A 161 8.51 2.70 17.43
CA MET A 161 8.19 1.32 17.05
C MET A 161 7.28 0.66 18.08
N SER A 162 6.10 0.22 17.65
CA SER A 162 5.15 -0.52 18.50
C SER A 162 5.64 -1.93 18.81
N GLU A 163 5.10 -2.53 19.88
CA GLU A 163 5.39 -3.93 20.23
C GLU A 163 4.86 -4.89 19.14
N THR A 164 3.72 -4.58 18.55
CA THR A 164 3.14 -5.38 17.46
C THR A 164 4.04 -5.39 16.24
N THR A 165 4.61 -4.25 15.86
CA THR A 165 5.58 -4.16 14.76
C THR A 165 6.87 -4.93 15.06
N ARG A 166 7.38 -4.88 16.31
CA ARG A 166 8.51 -5.72 16.72
C ARG A 166 8.19 -7.20 16.57
N THR A 167 7.02 -7.62 17.01
CA THR A 167 6.55 -9.00 16.85
C THR A 167 6.41 -9.40 15.37
N ALA A 168 5.94 -8.51 14.52
CA ALA A 168 5.85 -8.76 13.07
C ALA A 168 7.24 -9.01 12.46
N PHE A 169 8.23 -8.20 12.84
CA PHE A 169 9.63 -8.43 12.43
C PHE A 169 10.18 -9.75 12.98
N ASP A 170 9.94 -10.06 14.25
CA ASP A 170 10.40 -11.31 14.84
C ASP A 170 9.81 -12.53 14.11
N ASN A 171 8.52 -12.49 13.77
CA ASN A 171 7.86 -13.51 12.96
C ASN A 171 8.51 -13.64 11.57
N ALA A 172 8.82 -12.51 10.91
CA ALA A 172 9.47 -12.52 9.60
C ALA A 172 10.91 -13.06 9.69
N TRP A 173 11.72 -12.59 10.64
CA TRP A 173 13.09 -13.07 10.79
C TRP A 173 13.18 -14.56 11.14
N ALA A 174 12.22 -15.10 11.90
CA ALA A 174 12.14 -16.52 12.19
C ALA A 174 11.94 -17.40 10.95
N LEU A 175 11.35 -16.84 9.89
CA LEU A 175 11.08 -17.52 8.61
C LEU A 175 12.15 -17.28 7.55
N GLN A 176 13.10 -16.38 7.78
CA GLN A 176 14.18 -16.12 6.83
C GLN A 176 14.94 -17.41 6.51
N SER A 177 15.10 -17.72 5.23
CA SER A 177 15.81 -18.89 4.74
C SER A 177 17.28 -18.82 5.14
N LYS A 178 17.81 -19.92 5.70
CA LYS A 178 19.19 -19.98 6.20
C LYS A 178 20.16 -20.59 5.21
N ASP A 179 19.66 -21.38 4.29
CA ASP A 179 20.43 -22.12 3.31
C ASP A 179 19.69 -22.23 1.97
N GLY A 180 20.34 -22.88 0.99
CA GLY A 180 19.80 -23.03 -0.36
C GLY A 180 19.81 -21.77 -1.20
N PRO A 181 19.13 -21.77 -2.36
CA PRO A 181 19.10 -20.64 -3.30
C PRO A 181 18.49 -19.36 -2.73
N THR A 182 17.59 -19.49 -1.74
CA THR A 182 16.89 -18.39 -1.09
C THR A 182 17.54 -17.93 0.22
N ALA A 183 18.74 -18.42 0.54
CA ALA A 183 19.44 -18.06 1.78
C ALA A 183 19.53 -16.54 1.96
N GLY A 184 18.96 -16.00 3.04
CA GLY A 184 18.86 -14.58 3.33
C GLY A 184 17.56 -13.91 2.86
N ALA A 185 16.71 -14.61 2.11
CA ALA A 185 15.40 -14.17 1.67
C ALA A 185 14.27 -14.99 2.30
N TRP A 186 13.09 -14.87 1.76
CA TRP A 186 11.87 -15.61 2.13
C TRP A 186 11.34 -16.33 0.90
N VAL A 187 10.98 -17.60 1.04
CA VAL A 187 10.22 -18.30 0.01
C VAL A 187 8.97 -17.47 -0.29
N TRP A 188 8.66 -17.24 -1.56
CA TRP A 188 7.58 -16.34 -1.93
C TRP A 188 6.50 -17.06 -2.74
N GLN A 189 5.29 -16.51 -2.76
CA GLN A 189 4.19 -17.07 -3.53
C GLN A 189 4.54 -17.15 -5.01
N ASN A 190 4.32 -18.33 -5.58
CA ASN A 190 4.52 -18.57 -7.01
C ASN A 190 3.31 -19.29 -7.61
N PHE A 191 2.43 -18.52 -8.22
CA PHE A 191 1.31 -18.98 -9.02
C PHE A 191 1.54 -18.73 -10.52
N HIS A 192 2.78 -18.42 -10.92
CA HIS A 192 3.14 -18.00 -12.27
C HIS A 192 2.41 -16.74 -12.74
N TYR A 193 2.13 -15.82 -11.82
CA TYR A 193 1.50 -14.53 -12.09
C TYR A 193 2.47 -13.38 -11.81
N THR A 194 2.99 -12.82 -12.90
CA THR A 194 3.81 -11.61 -12.86
C THR A 194 2.98 -10.39 -12.45
N PRO A 195 3.57 -9.43 -11.74
CA PRO A 195 4.94 -9.38 -11.26
C PRO A 195 5.14 -9.87 -9.80
N TRP A 196 4.08 -10.28 -9.09
CA TRP A 196 4.11 -10.49 -7.63
C TRP A 196 4.13 -11.96 -7.20
N GLU A 197 3.76 -12.88 -8.09
CA GLU A 197 3.59 -14.31 -7.78
C GLU A 197 4.26 -15.17 -8.87
N SER A 198 5.53 -14.86 -9.13
CA SER A 198 6.39 -15.50 -10.14
C SER A 198 7.72 -15.95 -9.49
N PRO A 199 8.55 -16.70 -10.18
CA PRO A 199 9.85 -17.12 -9.66
C PRO A 199 10.75 -15.96 -9.19
N GLU A 200 10.65 -14.78 -9.83
CA GLU A 200 11.44 -13.61 -9.46
C GLU A 200 10.87 -12.87 -8.23
N SER A 201 9.69 -13.26 -7.76
CA SER A 201 9.00 -12.56 -6.67
C SER A 201 9.65 -12.79 -5.30
N GLU A 202 10.50 -13.81 -5.14
CA GLU A 202 11.33 -13.98 -3.94
C GLU A 202 12.24 -12.77 -3.72
N TYR A 203 12.87 -12.29 -4.80
CA TYR A 203 13.70 -11.08 -4.74
C TYR A 203 12.87 -9.84 -4.42
N HIS A 204 11.68 -9.72 -5.02
CA HIS A 204 10.73 -8.65 -4.74
C HIS A 204 10.38 -8.61 -3.25
N GLY A 205 10.00 -9.75 -2.66
CA GLY A 205 9.69 -9.87 -1.24
C GLY A 205 10.88 -9.52 -0.34
N ALA A 206 12.09 -9.99 -0.68
CA ALA A 206 13.31 -9.64 0.04
C ALA A 206 13.60 -8.11 -0.02
N ALA A 207 13.41 -7.48 -1.18
CA ALA A 207 13.56 -6.05 -1.33
C ALA A 207 12.51 -5.27 -0.52
N LEU A 208 11.24 -5.72 -0.47
CA LEU A 208 10.21 -5.14 0.39
C LEU A 208 10.54 -5.27 1.88
N MET A 209 11.12 -6.40 2.31
CA MET A 209 11.60 -6.53 3.69
C MET A 209 12.72 -5.52 4.00
N ALA A 210 13.61 -5.27 3.04
CA ALA A 210 14.62 -4.24 3.20
C ALA A 210 14.01 -2.83 3.29
N VAL A 211 12.95 -2.53 2.52
CA VAL A 211 12.16 -1.29 2.67
C VAL A 211 11.56 -1.21 4.07
N ALA A 212 10.94 -2.30 4.57
CA ALA A 212 10.35 -2.36 5.91
C ALA A 212 11.37 -2.04 7.02
N VAL A 213 12.55 -2.69 6.98
CA VAL A 213 13.64 -2.42 7.93
C VAL A 213 14.13 -0.97 7.84
N GLY A 214 14.19 -0.44 6.62
CA GLY A 214 14.59 0.94 6.38
C GLY A 214 13.57 1.99 6.87
N ALA A 215 12.29 1.64 6.88
CA ALA A 215 11.20 2.49 7.38
C ALA A 215 11.07 2.43 8.91
N ALA A 216 11.47 1.32 9.54
CA ALA A 216 11.31 1.09 10.98
C ALA A 216 12.02 2.17 11.82
N PRO A 217 11.29 2.82 12.76
CA PRO A 217 11.87 3.84 13.64
C PRO A 217 12.81 3.26 14.70
N ASP A 218 13.19 4.06 15.70
CA ASP A 218 14.04 3.67 16.84
C ASP A 218 15.40 3.08 16.44
N LYS A 219 15.91 3.43 15.24
CA LYS A 219 17.15 2.86 14.70
C LYS A 219 17.15 1.33 14.62
N TYR A 220 15.98 0.74 14.37
CA TYR A 220 15.80 -0.72 14.34
C TYR A 220 16.80 -1.43 13.43
N ARG A 221 17.16 -0.86 12.28
CA ARG A 221 18.17 -1.42 11.35
C ARG A 221 19.57 -1.60 11.99
N ASP A 222 19.85 -0.89 13.09
CA ASP A 222 21.11 -0.94 13.79
C ASP A 222 21.05 -1.83 15.05
N ASP A 223 19.91 -2.50 15.28
CA ASP A 223 19.71 -3.42 16.40
C ASP A 223 20.62 -4.65 16.26
N PRO A 224 21.49 -4.94 17.24
CA PRO A 224 22.39 -6.09 17.15
C PRO A 224 21.66 -7.43 17.06
N ARG A 225 20.40 -7.53 17.50
CA ARG A 225 19.60 -8.77 17.44
C ARG A 225 19.28 -9.18 16.01
N ILE A 226 19.15 -8.23 15.08
CA ILE A 226 18.87 -8.51 13.68
C ILE A 226 20.12 -8.45 12.78
N ALA A 227 21.29 -8.15 13.31
CA ALA A 227 22.49 -7.89 12.53
C ALA A 227 22.84 -9.07 11.58
N ALA A 228 22.74 -10.31 12.04
CA ALA A 228 23.01 -11.49 11.24
C ALA A 228 21.96 -11.68 10.12
N ASN A 229 20.68 -11.51 10.43
CA ASN A 229 19.57 -11.60 9.49
C ASN A 229 19.67 -10.51 8.41
N LEU A 230 19.94 -9.28 8.83
CA LEU A 230 20.10 -8.16 7.90
C LEU A 230 21.34 -8.31 7.01
N ALA A 231 22.44 -8.89 7.53
CA ALA A 231 23.62 -9.22 6.72
C ALA A 231 23.30 -10.28 5.67
N ALA A 232 22.56 -11.33 6.03
CA ALA A 232 22.10 -12.35 5.11
C ALA A 232 21.19 -11.78 4.01
N LEU A 233 20.22 -10.92 4.38
CA LEU A 233 19.35 -10.20 3.45
C LEU A 233 20.15 -9.35 2.45
N ARG A 234 21.11 -8.58 2.93
CA ARG A 234 22.01 -7.80 2.05
C ARG A 234 22.81 -8.70 1.10
N GLY A 235 23.29 -9.82 1.61
CA GLY A 235 24.02 -10.83 0.79
C GLY A 235 23.16 -11.36 -0.35
N TYR A 236 21.93 -11.77 -0.03
CA TYR A 236 20.97 -12.25 -1.03
C TYR A 236 20.66 -11.20 -2.09
N LEU A 237 20.27 -9.99 -1.68
CA LEU A 237 19.93 -8.92 -2.62
C LEU A 237 21.11 -8.54 -3.52
N LYS A 238 22.32 -8.57 -3.00
CA LYS A 238 23.53 -8.29 -3.77
C LYS A 238 23.85 -9.38 -4.82
N SER A 239 23.81 -10.65 -4.41
CA SER A 239 24.20 -11.77 -5.26
C SER A 239 23.20 -12.06 -6.37
N HIS A 240 21.91 -11.71 -6.16
CA HIS A 240 20.86 -12.00 -7.15
C HIS A 240 20.44 -10.76 -7.97
N TYR A 241 21.05 -9.59 -7.73
CA TYR A 241 20.66 -8.33 -8.36
C TYR A 241 20.69 -8.35 -9.89
N ASP A 242 21.79 -8.83 -10.47
CA ASP A 242 22.00 -8.72 -11.93
C ASP A 242 20.96 -9.53 -12.73
N ALA A 243 20.48 -10.64 -12.19
CA ALA A 243 19.48 -11.50 -12.82
C ALA A 243 18.04 -10.95 -12.75
N GLN A 244 17.81 -9.87 -11.97
CA GLN A 244 16.45 -9.38 -11.73
C GLN A 244 15.90 -8.52 -12.87
N PRO A 245 14.58 -8.53 -13.11
CA PRO A 245 13.92 -7.51 -13.92
C PRO A 245 14.12 -6.12 -13.31
N VAL A 246 14.03 -5.10 -14.15
CA VAL A 246 14.21 -3.69 -13.70
C VAL A 246 13.26 -3.33 -12.58
N LEU A 247 12.01 -3.80 -12.61
CA LEU A 247 11.03 -3.59 -11.55
C LEU A 247 11.57 -3.97 -10.17
N ASN A 248 12.17 -5.15 -10.04
CA ASN A 248 12.72 -5.61 -8.76
C ASN A 248 13.97 -4.81 -8.35
N LYS A 249 14.78 -4.38 -9.32
CA LYS A 249 15.92 -3.49 -9.08
C LYS A 249 15.49 -2.12 -8.56
N VAL A 250 14.35 -1.60 -9.03
CA VAL A 250 13.78 -0.33 -8.55
C VAL A 250 13.37 -0.44 -7.08
N ILE A 251 12.74 -1.54 -6.65
CA ILE A 251 12.43 -1.75 -5.23
C ILE A 251 13.70 -1.86 -4.37
N ALA A 252 14.74 -2.55 -4.87
CA ALA A 252 16.03 -2.61 -4.17
C ALA A 252 16.71 -1.23 -4.08
N LEU A 253 16.59 -0.39 -5.11
CA LEU A 253 17.06 0.99 -5.09
C LEU A 253 16.28 1.82 -4.05
N TRP A 254 14.97 1.63 -3.92
CA TRP A 254 14.18 2.27 -2.86
C TRP A 254 14.70 1.90 -1.46
N ALA A 255 14.92 0.61 -1.21
CA ALA A 255 15.47 0.14 0.06
C ALA A 255 16.88 0.71 0.33
N SER A 256 17.70 0.90 -0.70
CA SER A 256 19.10 1.34 -0.57
C SER A 256 19.24 2.76 -0.01
N VAL A 257 18.21 3.61 -0.12
CA VAL A 257 18.17 4.94 0.49
C VAL A 257 18.38 4.89 2.01
N ARG A 258 17.79 3.88 2.64
CA ARG A 258 17.78 3.76 4.11
C ARG A 258 18.68 2.65 4.63
N ILE A 259 19.09 1.71 3.78
CA ILE A 259 20.00 0.61 4.13
C ILE A 259 21.33 0.78 3.40
N PRO A 260 22.37 1.31 4.06
CA PRO A 260 23.66 1.55 3.42
C PRO A 260 24.27 0.28 2.80
N SER A 261 24.93 0.44 1.67
CA SER A 261 25.64 -0.63 0.95
C SER A 261 24.76 -1.80 0.46
N LEU A 262 23.46 -1.56 0.27
CA LEU A 262 22.56 -2.56 -0.33
C LEU A 262 22.88 -2.74 -1.83
N LEU A 263 23.12 -1.64 -2.52
CA LEU A 263 23.59 -1.61 -3.91
C LEU A 263 24.99 -0.99 -3.97
N THR A 264 25.77 -1.37 -5.01
CA THR A 264 27.02 -0.66 -5.29
C THR A 264 26.75 0.65 -6.03
N PRO A 265 27.69 1.61 -5.99
CA PRO A 265 27.58 2.84 -6.79
C PRO A 265 27.36 2.57 -8.28
N GLU A 266 28.03 1.55 -8.83
CA GLU A 266 27.94 1.14 -10.24
C GLU A 266 26.58 0.53 -10.57
N GLN A 267 26.02 -0.30 -9.67
CA GLN A 267 24.65 -0.84 -9.82
C GLN A 267 23.63 0.31 -9.80
N THR A 268 23.76 1.23 -8.87
CA THR A 268 22.90 2.41 -8.79
C THR A 268 23.00 3.26 -10.06
N ALA A 269 24.21 3.61 -10.52
CA ALA A 269 24.39 4.42 -11.72
C ALA A 269 23.79 3.77 -12.96
N ARG A 270 24.08 2.47 -13.19
CA ARG A 270 23.50 1.71 -14.33
C ARG A 270 21.97 1.68 -14.29
N LEU A 271 21.37 1.49 -13.11
CA LEU A 271 19.91 1.47 -13.00
C LEU A 271 19.30 2.84 -13.28
N LEU A 272 19.92 3.92 -12.79
CA LEU A 272 19.46 5.28 -13.08
C LEU A 272 19.55 5.62 -14.56
N ASP A 273 20.61 5.21 -15.25
CA ASP A 273 20.77 5.38 -16.70
C ASP A 273 19.73 4.55 -17.46
N ASP A 274 19.47 3.30 -17.04
CA ASP A 274 18.45 2.45 -17.64
C ASP A 274 17.04 3.05 -17.49
N LEU A 275 16.66 3.49 -16.29
CA LEU A 275 15.38 4.17 -16.05
C LEU A 275 15.22 5.42 -16.88
N LYS A 276 16.29 6.21 -17.04
CA LYS A 276 16.27 7.39 -17.90
C LYS A 276 16.04 7.02 -19.37
N SER A 277 16.66 5.96 -19.86
CA SER A 277 16.49 5.49 -21.23
C SER A 277 15.10 4.94 -21.53
N LYS A 278 14.37 4.48 -20.52
CA LYS A 278 13.02 3.91 -20.58
C LYS A 278 11.91 4.94 -20.40
N GLN A 279 12.24 6.20 -20.10
CA GLN A 279 11.24 7.25 -20.01
C GLN A 279 10.66 7.57 -21.37
N HIS A 280 9.35 7.51 -21.49
CA HIS A 280 8.62 7.82 -22.73
C HIS A 280 8.62 9.31 -23.03
N ALA A 281 8.27 9.65 -24.27
CA ALA A 281 8.21 11.04 -24.73
C ALA A 281 7.15 11.87 -23.98
N ASP A 282 6.09 11.23 -23.46
CA ASP A 282 5.06 11.84 -22.63
C ASP A 282 5.51 12.12 -21.18
N GLY A 283 6.70 11.66 -20.79
CA GLY A 283 7.30 11.84 -19.47
C GLY A 283 7.04 10.70 -18.49
N GLY A 284 6.18 9.74 -18.80
CA GLY A 284 5.90 8.57 -17.98
C GLY A 284 6.81 7.37 -18.27
N TRP A 285 6.56 6.28 -17.55
CA TRP A 285 7.15 4.96 -17.77
C TRP A 285 6.05 3.92 -17.94
N SER A 286 6.34 2.87 -18.70
CA SER A 286 5.47 1.70 -18.83
C SER A 286 5.99 0.54 -17.99
N LEU A 287 5.10 -0.13 -17.28
CA LEU A 287 5.44 -1.34 -16.53
C LEU A 287 6.00 -2.45 -17.44
N THR A 288 5.56 -2.47 -18.71
CA THR A 288 6.05 -3.40 -19.73
C THR A 288 7.55 -3.25 -20.00
N ASP A 289 8.11 -2.05 -19.85
CA ASP A 289 9.54 -1.78 -20.08
C ASP A 289 10.41 -2.12 -18.85
N LEU A 290 9.79 -2.39 -17.70
CA LEU A 290 10.52 -2.71 -16.46
C LEU A 290 10.81 -4.20 -16.27
N GLY A 291 10.54 -5.03 -17.28
CA GLY A 291 10.85 -6.45 -17.28
C GLY A 291 10.52 -7.11 -18.61
N THR A 292 10.68 -8.42 -18.65
CA THR A 292 10.26 -9.24 -19.80
C THR A 292 9.02 -10.02 -19.35
N TRP A 293 7.88 -9.68 -19.90
CA TRP A 293 6.59 -10.20 -19.47
C TRP A 293 5.86 -10.87 -20.63
N GLU A 294 5.19 -11.97 -20.32
CA GLU A 294 4.30 -12.65 -21.27
C GLU A 294 2.98 -12.98 -20.57
N ARG A 295 1.87 -12.64 -21.21
CA ARG A 295 0.55 -13.01 -20.72
C ARG A 295 0.28 -14.49 -21.02
N VAL A 296 -0.25 -15.21 -20.04
CA VAL A 296 -0.59 -16.63 -20.18
C VAL A 296 -1.66 -16.90 -21.23
N ASP A 297 -2.42 -15.89 -21.63
CA ASP A 297 -3.43 -15.93 -22.69
C ASP A 297 -2.89 -15.43 -24.06
N ASN A 298 -1.60 -15.17 -24.18
CA ASN A 298 -0.92 -14.69 -25.37
C ASN A 298 -1.46 -13.37 -25.94
N THR A 299 -2.23 -12.59 -25.17
CA THR A 299 -2.69 -11.27 -25.59
C THR A 299 -1.57 -10.24 -25.50
N PRO A 300 -1.52 -9.24 -26.38
CA PRO A 300 -0.51 -8.18 -26.33
C PRO A 300 -0.55 -7.41 -25.01
N LEU A 301 0.63 -7.00 -24.53
CA LEU A 301 0.76 -6.09 -23.40
C LEU A 301 0.50 -4.64 -23.82
N GLU A 302 0.00 -3.83 -22.90
CA GLU A 302 -0.03 -2.37 -23.09
C GLU A 302 1.38 -1.80 -22.93
N THR A 303 1.79 -0.99 -23.90
CA THR A 303 3.13 -0.39 -23.94
C THR A 303 3.15 1.10 -23.64
N ARG A 304 2.00 1.71 -23.38
CA ARG A 304 1.88 3.12 -22.99
C ARG A 304 2.30 3.33 -21.55
N SER A 305 2.69 4.54 -21.20
CA SER A 305 2.98 4.93 -19.84
C SER A 305 1.80 4.63 -18.90
N ASP A 306 2.11 4.17 -17.69
CA ASP A 306 1.12 3.77 -16.69
C ASP A 306 1.45 4.31 -15.29
N GLY A 307 0.44 4.33 -14.42
CA GLY A 307 0.58 4.88 -13.08
C GLY A 307 1.48 4.07 -12.17
N TYR A 308 1.60 2.74 -12.38
CA TYR A 308 2.46 1.90 -11.55
C TYR A 308 3.93 2.19 -11.82
N ALA A 309 4.35 2.05 -13.07
CA ALA A 309 5.74 2.27 -13.44
C ALA A 309 6.16 3.72 -13.21
N THR A 310 5.31 4.68 -13.55
CA THR A 310 5.61 6.11 -13.38
C THR A 310 5.66 6.47 -11.89
N GLY A 311 4.64 6.10 -11.11
CA GLY A 311 4.58 6.40 -9.68
C GLY A 311 5.75 5.80 -8.90
N LEU A 312 6.02 4.49 -9.09
CA LEU A 312 7.13 3.83 -8.43
C LEU A 312 8.49 4.42 -8.84
N THR A 313 8.71 4.70 -10.14
CA THR A 313 9.97 5.25 -10.61
C THR A 313 10.19 6.66 -10.07
N VAL A 314 9.19 7.54 -10.14
CA VAL A 314 9.28 8.90 -9.58
C VAL A 314 9.58 8.85 -8.08
N LEU A 315 8.81 8.08 -7.31
CA LEU A 315 9.04 7.85 -5.87
C LEU A 315 10.51 7.53 -5.59
N VAL A 316 11.04 6.53 -6.29
CA VAL A 316 12.38 6.00 -5.99
C VAL A 316 13.48 6.98 -6.44
N LEU A 317 13.29 7.69 -7.55
CA LEU A 317 14.22 8.71 -8.00
C LEU A 317 14.27 9.92 -7.03
N GLU A 318 13.13 10.36 -6.53
CA GLU A 318 13.04 11.44 -5.54
C GLU A 318 13.68 11.06 -4.20
N GLU A 319 13.38 9.88 -3.69
CA GLU A 319 14.01 9.34 -2.47
C GLU A 319 15.53 9.23 -2.60
N ASN A 320 16.03 8.92 -3.79
CA ASN A 320 17.47 8.94 -4.11
C ASN A 320 18.01 10.33 -4.44
N LYS A 321 17.20 11.38 -4.30
CA LYS A 321 17.57 12.78 -4.53
C LYS A 321 18.10 13.05 -5.95
N VAL A 322 17.61 12.30 -6.92
CA VAL A 322 17.91 12.52 -8.33
C VAL A 322 17.23 13.81 -8.78
N LYS A 323 18.05 14.76 -9.24
CA LYS A 323 17.59 16.09 -9.68
C LYS A 323 17.85 16.23 -11.18
N ASP A 324 17.03 15.61 -12.01
CA ASP A 324 17.07 15.83 -13.45
C ASP A 324 15.69 16.16 -14.01
N GLY A 325 15.65 16.59 -15.29
CA GLY A 325 14.40 16.93 -15.96
C GLY A 325 13.48 15.73 -16.17
N GLY A 326 13.99 14.49 -16.04
CA GLY A 326 13.20 13.27 -16.15
C GLY A 326 12.24 13.10 -14.98
N VAL A 327 12.73 13.33 -13.74
CA VAL A 327 11.88 13.27 -12.55
C VAL A 327 10.72 14.26 -12.65
N LYS A 328 11.04 15.52 -13.02
CA LYS A 328 10.00 16.54 -13.23
C LYS A 328 8.96 16.12 -14.26
N ARG A 329 9.37 15.57 -15.41
CA ARG A 329 8.41 15.11 -16.42
C ARG A 329 7.54 13.96 -15.91
N GLY A 330 8.09 13.06 -15.08
CA GLY A 330 7.33 12.00 -14.43
C GLY A 330 6.27 12.54 -13.45
N VAL A 331 6.62 13.53 -12.66
CA VAL A 331 5.68 14.23 -11.77
C VAL A 331 4.59 14.94 -12.60
N ASP A 332 4.97 15.68 -13.65
CA ASP A 332 4.02 16.34 -14.55
C ASP A 332 3.06 15.31 -15.20
N TRP A 333 3.58 14.14 -15.57
CA TRP A 333 2.75 13.04 -16.10
C TRP A 333 1.74 12.54 -15.06
N LEU A 334 2.15 12.31 -13.81
CA LEU A 334 1.24 11.88 -12.72
C LEU A 334 0.14 12.92 -12.50
N LEU A 335 0.48 14.20 -12.43
CA LEU A 335 -0.48 15.29 -12.24
C LEU A 335 -1.51 15.38 -13.40
N ALA A 336 -1.09 15.05 -14.61
CA ALA A 336 -1.94 15.10 -15.80
C ALA A 336 -2.82 13.85 -16.00
N ASN A 337 -2.42 12.68 -15.46
CA ASN A 337 -3.01 11.39 -15.82
C ASN A 337 -3.81 10.71 -14.69
N GLN A 338 -4.14 11.42 -13.61
CA GLN A 338 -5.16 10.94 -12.67
C GLN A 338 -6.52 10.91 -13.38
N ASP A 339 -7.21 9.78 -13.31
CA ASP A 339 -8.57 9.64 -13.84
C ASP A 339 -9.53 10.51 -13.03
N LYS A 340 -10.12 11.50 -13.65
CA LYS A 340 -10.97 12.50 -13.00
C LYS A 340 -12.29 11.93 -12.49
N THR A 341 -12.71 10.76 -12.97
CA THR A 341 -13.95 10.11 -12.56
C THR A 341 -13.73 9.22 -11.34
N THR A 342 -12.65 8.44 -11.37
CA THR A 342 -12.36 7.44 -10.32
C THR A 342 -11.38 7.92 -9.28
N GLY A 343 -10.51 8.86 -9.60
CA GLY A 343 -9.40 9.30 -8.75
C GLY A 343 -8.16 8.40 -8.85
N ALA A 344 -8.21 7.32 -9.64
CA ALA A 344 -7.12 6.36 -9.79
C ALA A 344 -6.10 6.78 -10.86
N TRP A 345 -4.92 6.17 -10.81
CA TRP A 345 -3.99 6.09 -11.94
C TRP A 345 -4.09 4.71 -12.57
N PRO A 346 -4.34 4.62 -13.89
CA PRO A 346 -4.53 3.34 -14.56
C PRO A 346 -3.21 2.59 -14.71
N ALA A 347 -3.28 1.26 -14.56
CA ALA A 347 -2.26 0.32 -14.97
C ALA A 347 -2.91 -1.01 -15.36
N TRP A 348 -2.19 -1.83 -16.11
CA TRP A 348 -2.76 -3.03 -16.76
C TRP A 348 -2.04 -4.31 -16.35
N SER A 349 -2.80 -5.40 -16.29
CA SER A 349 -2.28 -6.71 -15.90
C SER A 349 -1.20 -7.21 -16.85
N LEU A 350 -0.09 -7.68 -16.28
CA LEU A 350 1.01 -8.32 -17.00
C LEU A 350 0.79 -9.83 -17.22
N ASN A 351 -0.14 -10.46 -16.49
CA ASN A 351 -0.27 -11.91 -16.52
C ASN A 351 -1.37 -12.44 -17.43
N LYS A 352 -2.41 -11.67 -17.71
CA LYS A 352 -3.44 -11.94 -18.72
C LYS A 352 -4.29 -10.69 -18.97
N ASN A 353 -4.98 -10.68 -20.11
CA ASN A 353 -5.94 -9.63 -20.39
C ASN A 353 -7.12 -9.71 -19.41
N ARG A 354 -7.43 -8.59 -18.78
CA ARG A 354 -8.52 -8.48 -17.81
C ARG A 354 -9.41 -7.30 -18.18
N ASP A 355 -10.71 -7.45 -17.96
CA ASP A 355 -11.61 -6.30 -18.03
C ASP A 355 -11.16 -5.23 -17.02
N PRO A 356 -10.73 -4.04 -17.46
CA PRO A 356 -10.22 -2.99 -16.60
C PRO A 356 -11.28 -2.40 -15.66
N LYS A 357 -12.57 -2.75 -15.83
CA LYS A 357 -13.66 -2.36 -14.95
C LYS A 357 -13.99 -3.43 -13.91
N SER A 358 -13.45 -4.63 -14.07
CA SER A 358 -13.66 -5.69 -13.08
C SER A 358 -12.78 -5.48 -11.85
N ASN A 359 -13.26 -5.95 -10.70
CA ASN A 359 -12.50 -5.85 -9.46
C ASN A 359 -11.09 -6.47 -9.55
N VAL A 360 -10.94 -7.60 -10.22
CA VAL A 360 -9.62 -8.23 -10.42
C VAL A 360 -8.80 -7.56 -11.52
N GLY A 361 -9.45 -6.84 -12.45
CA GLY A 361 -8.78 -6.03 -13.45
C GLY A 361 -8.15 -4.76 -12.88
N LEU A 362 -8.66 -4.29 -11.74
CA LEU A 362 -8.17 -3.08 -11.07
C LEU A 362 -6.93 -3.30 -10.19
N PHE A 363 -6.46 -4.54 -9.96
CA PHE A 363 -5.33 -4.82 -9.07
C PHE A 363 -4.07 -3.99 -9.40
N MET A 364 -3.76 -3.84 -10.70
CA MET A 364 -2.61 -3.03 -11.09
C MET A 364 -2.86 -1.54 -10.84
N SER A 365 -4.09 -1.05 -11.03
CA SER A 365 -4.46 0.33 -10.75
C SER A 365 -4.50 0.64 -9.25
N ASP A 366 -4.79 -0.35 -8.39
CA ASP A 366 -4.71 -0.20 -6.93
C ASP A 366 -3.27 0.14 -6.51
N ALA A 367 -2.31 -0.67 -6.96
CA ALA A 367 -0.89 -0.43 -6.70
C ALA A 367 -0.40 0.86 -7.39
N ALA A 368 -0.82 1.13 -8.62
CA ALA A 368 -0.49 2.34 -9.36
C ALA A 368 -0.92 3.61 -8.63
N THR A 369 -2.17 3.62 -8.11
CA THR A 369 -2.70 4.76 -7.36
C THR A 369 -1.92 4.96 -6.07
N SER A 370 -1.59 3.88 -5.36
CA SER A 370 -0.78 3.96 -4.15
C SER A 370 0.63 4.51 -4.42
N TYR A 371 1.31 4.03 -5.46
CA TYR A 371 2.63 4.56 -5.82
C TYR A 371 2.59 6.00 -6.33
N ALA A 372 1.54 6.40 -7.04
CA ALA A 372 1.34 7.79 -7.44
C ALA A 372 1.17 8.72 -6.22
N VAL A 373 0.39 8.31 -5.21
CA VAL A 373 0.25 9.03 -3.94
C VAL A 373 1.60 9.16 -3.25
N LEU A 374 2.36 8.06 -3.14
CA LEU A 374 3.69 8.08 -2.54
C LEU A 374 4.66 9.00 -3.28
N ALA A 375 4.59 9.04 -4.62
CA ALA A 375 5.41 9.93 -5.45
C ALA A 375 5.04 11.41 -5.30
N LEU A 376 3.75 11.70 -5.16
CA LEU A 376 3.22 13.07 -5.08
C LEU A 376 3.15 13.63 -3.64
N ASP A 377 3.72 12.94 -2.64
CA ASP A 377 3.82 13.44 -1.26
C ASP A 377 4.72 14.69 -1.21
N GLU A 378 4.11 15.84 -0.92
CA GLU A 378 4.77 17.16 -0.89
C GLU A 378 5.68 17.38 0.33
N ARG A 379 5.74 16.42 1.24
CA ARG A 379 6.50 16.53 2.52
C ARG A 379 7.87 15.88 2.46
N LYS A 380 8.29 15.37 1.32
CA LYS A 380 9.59 14.73 1.12
C LYS A 380 10.75 15.73 1.04
#